data_b09fff72343a5f515e3380668d40d74d
#
_entry.id   b09fff72343a5f515e3380668d40d74d
#
_cell.length_a   1.000
_cell.length_b   1.000
_cell.length_c   1.000
_cell.angle_alpha   90.00
_cell.angle_beta   90.00
_cell.angle_gamma   90.00
#
_symmetry.space_group_name_H-M   'P 1'
#
loop_
_entity.id
_entity.type
_entity.pdbx_description
1 polymer ?
#
loop_
_entity_poly.entity_id
_entity_poly.type
_entity_poly.pdbx_seq_one_letter_code
_entity_poly.pdbx_strand_id
1 'polypeptide(L)'
;MRVWRVHGHGRPVDVLVLEEAEPGVPGPGEVRVRVDATTLNFNDIDGIYGRYRTVAPPLPFTPGMEVLGHVDACGDGAESWRGRRVVATPTGAHGGYAESVIAPAVMTFAMPDDLDVATAASI
;
A
#
# COMPACT_ATOMS: atom_id res chain seq x y z
N MET A 1 5.43 11.57 6.24
CA MET A 1 4.08 11.09 5.87
C MET A 1 3.41 10.38 7.04
N ARG A 2 2.11 10.31 7.03
CA ARG A 2 1.35 9.59 8.04
C ARG A 2 1.13 8.15 7.60
N VAL A 3 1.32 7.23 8.55
CA VAL A 3 1.09 5.80 8.32
C VAL A 3 0.33 5.21 9.50
N TRP A 4 -0.50 4.21 9.25
CA TRP A 4 -1.07 3.38 10.29
C TRP A 4 -0.15 2.18 10.52
N ARG A 5 0.24 1.96 11.77
CA ARG A 5 1.16 0.89 12.14
C ARG A 5 0.61 -0.02 13.21
N VAL A 6 1.01 -1.30 13.11
CA VAL A 6 0.69 -2.33 14.10
C VAL A 6 2.01 -2.77 14.73
N HIS A 7 2.16 -2.55 16.02
CA HIS A 7 3.34 -2.96 16.79
C HIS A 7 3.14 -4.29 17.52
N GLY A 8 1.90 -4.67 17.75
CA GLY A 8 1.52 -5.94 18.36
C GLY A 8 0.16 -6.38 17.85
N HIS A 9 -0.08 -7.67 17.82
CA HIS A 9 -1.35 -8.22 17.35
C HIS A 9 -2.49 -7.93 18.33
N GLY A 10 -3.71 -7.77 17.82
CA GLY A 10 -4.90 -7.51 18.61
C GLY A 10 -6.02 -6.95 17.77
N ARG A 11 -7.06 -6.42 18.43
CA ARG A 11 -8.18 -5.78 17.72
C ARG A 11 -7.68 -4.50 17.04
N PRO A 12 -8.12 -4.24 15.79
CA PRO A 12 -7.67 -3.04 15.06
C PRO A 12 -7.84 -1.74 15.87
N VAL A 13 -8.96 -1.58 16.56
CA VAL A 13 -9.23 -0.37 17.35
C VAL A 13 -8.24 -0.17 18.49
N ASP A 14 -7.63 -1.25 18.97
CA ASP A 14 -6.67 -1.20 20.09
C ASP A 14 -5.21 -1.08 19.61
N VAL A 15 -4.89 -1.59 18.44
CA VAL A 15 -3.48 -1.78 18.03
C VAL A 15 -3.05 -0.96 16.81
N LEU A 16 -3.98 -0.39 16.04
CA LEU A 16 -3.63 0.52 14.96
C LEU A 16 -3.22 1.87 15.54
N VAL A 17 -2.01 2.30 15.25
CA VAL A 17 -1.45 3.57 15.72
C VAL A 17 -1.07 4.44 14.54
N LEU A 18 -1.51 5.69 14.53
CA LEU A 18 -1.12 6.66 13.51
C LEU A 18 0.25 7.24 13.86
N GLU A 19 1.19 7.12 12.96
CA GLU A 19 2.57 7.56 13.15
C GLU A 19 3.08 8.38 11.97
N GLU A 20 4.18 9.09 12.19
CA GLU A 20 4.95 9.74 11.14
C GLU A 20 6.07 8.81 10.67
N ALA A 21 6.31 8.76 9.37
CA ALA A 21 7.39 8.01 8.76
C ALA A 21 7.88 8.72 7.50
N GLU A 22 9.11 8.43 7.09
CA GLU A 22 9.62 8.95 5.84
C GLU A 22 9.08 8.11 4.68
N PRO A 23 8.73 8.74 3.54
CA PRO A 23 8.40 8.00 2.32
C PRO A 23 9.60 7.17 1.89
N GLY A 24 9.33 5.94 1.41
CA GLY A 24 10.39 5.10 0.88
C GLY A 24 10.95 5.62 -0.44
N VAL A 25 12.11 5.09 -0.82
CA VAL A 25 12.72 5.32 -2.12
C VAL A 25 12.56 4.05 -2.96
N PRO A 26 11.96 4.13 -4.16
CA PRO A 26 11.79 2.94 -4.99
C PRO A 26 13.13 2.43 -5.48
N GLY A 27 13.34 1.12 -5.34
CA GLY A 27 14.48 0.43 -5.93
C GLY A 27 14.24 0.07 -7.39
N PRO A 28 15.19 -0.64 -8.04
CA PRO A 28 15.02 -1.06 -9.42
C PRO A 28 13.71 -1.84 -9.63
N GLY A 29 12.95 -1.51 -10.67
CA GLY A 29 11.68 -2.14 -10.99
C GLY A 29 10.53 -1.77 -10.07
N GLU A 30 10.69 -0.79 -9.18
CA GLU A 30 9.68 -0.34 -8.25
C GLU A 30 9.21 1.08 -8.54
N VAL A 31 8.00 1.37 -8.11
CA VAL A 31 7.42 2.71 -8.15
C VAL A 31 7.02 3.12 -6.73
N ARG A 32 6.96 4.43 -6.51
CA ARG A 32 6.33 4.98 -5.31
C ARG A 32 4.98 5.56 -5.70
N VAL A 33 3.95 5.14 -4.99
CA VAL A 33 2.58 5.58 -5.22
C VAL A 33 2.16 6.52 -4.09
N ARG A 34 1.75 7.73 -4.46
CA ARG A 34 1.03 8.62 -3.54
C ARG A 34 -0.40 8.11 -3.45
N VAL A 35 -0.82 7.66 -2.28
CA VAL A 35 -2.08 6.94 -2.08
C VAL A 35 -3.24 7.90 -2.01
N ASP A 36 -4.23 7.71 -2.87
CA ASP A 36 -5.51 8.43 -2.84
C ASP A 36 -6.57 7.63 -2.08
N ALA A 37 -6.52 6.30 -2.17
CA ALA A 37 -7.43 5.40 -1.47
C ALA A 37 -6.82 4.02 -1.31
N THR A 38 -7.28 3.31 -0.29
CA THR A 38 -6.97 1.89 -0.09
C THR A 38 -8.26 1.15 0.24
N THR A 39 -8.26 -0.16 0.06
CA THR A 39 -9.40 -1.02 0.40
C THR A 39 -9.16 -1.75 1.70
N LEU A 40 -10.25 -2.07 2.39
CA LEU A 40 -10.23 -2.88 3.60
C LEU A 40 -10.58 -4.31 3.24
N ASN A 41 -9.65 -5.23 3.44
CA ASN A 41 -9.82 -6.65 3.11
C ASN A 41 -9.76 -7.50 4.37
N PHE A 42 -10.35 -8.69 4.31
CA PHE A 42 -10.25 -9.66 5.43
C PHE A 42 -8.81 -9.98 5.77
N ASN A 43 -7.94 -10.07 4.77
CA ASN A 43 -6.52 -10.32 4.98
C ASN A 43 -5.84 -9.23 5.82
N ASP A 44 -6.23 -7.98 5.65
CA ASP A 44 -5.72 -6.88 6.47
C ASP A 44 -6.10 -7.07 7.93
N ILE A 45 -7.36 -7.41 8.19
CA ILE A 45 -7.86 -7.65 9.54
C ILE A 45 -7.18 -8.87 10.15
N ASP A 46 -7.06 -9.95 9.40
CA ASP A 46 -6.39 -11.17 9.87
C ASP A 46 -4.92 -10.90 10.20
N GLY A 47 -4.24 -10.07 9.42
CA GLY A 47 -2.87 -9.65 9.71
C GLY A 47 -2.77 -8.87 11.01
N ILE A 48 -3.72 -7.96 11.27
CA ILE A 48 -3.75 -7.16 12.50
C ILE A 48 -3.99 -8.05 13.73
N TYR A 49 -4.88 -9.04 13.62
CA TYR A 49 -5.12 -10.00 14.69
C TYR A 49 -3.99 -11.04 14.84
N GLY A 50 -3.13 -11.18 13.83
CA GLY A 50 -2.11 -12.21 13.83
C GLY A 50 -2.63 -13.61 13.51
N ARG A 51 -3.67 -13.70 12.67
CA ARG A 51 -4.34 -14.97 12.33
C ARG A 51 -3.78 -15.66 11.11
N TYR A 52 -2.78 -15.06 10.42
CA TYR A 52 -2.16 -15.71 9.28
C TYR A 52 -1.43 -16.98 9.70
N ARG A 53 -1.68 -18.05 8.95
CA ARG A 53 -1.07 -19.36 9.23
C ARG A 53 0.20 -19.62 8.43
N THR A 54 0.39 -18.91 7.31
CA THR A 54 1.45 -19.22 6.35
C THR A 54 2.48 -18.10 6.22
N VAL A 55 2.06 -16.87 6.03
CA VAL A 55 2.96 -15.71 5.89
C VAL A 55 2.33 -14.54 6.64
N ALA A 56 2.91 -14.21 7.77
CA ALA A 56 2.54 -13.02 8.52
C ALA A 56 3.58 -11.93 8.29
N PRO A 57 3.17 -10.66 8.07
CA PRO A 57 4.13 -9.57 8.05
C PRO A 57 4.86 -9.48 9.39
N PRO A 58 6.19 -9.24 9.39
CA PRO A 58 6.90 -9.03 10.65
C PRO A 58 6.44 -7.73 11.32
N LEU A 59 6.32 -7.75 12.64
CA LEU A 59 6.01 -6.56 13.43
C LEU A 59 7.24 -5.65 13.55
N PRO A 60 7.09 -4.33 13.51
CA PRO A 60 5.87 -3.60 13.19
C PRO A 60 5.59 -3.61 11.69
N PHE A 61 4.33 -3.54 11.31
CA PHE A 61 3.97 -3.44 9.90
C PHE A 61 2.79 -2.46 9.69
N THR A 62 2.61 -2.06 8.44
CA THR A 62 1.47 -1.26 7.99
C THR A 62 0.57 -2.17 7.16
N PRO A 63 -0.72 -2.29 7.51
CA PRO A 63 -1.67 -3.07 6.71
C PRO A 63 -1.94 -2.44 5.34
N GLY A 64 -2.74 -3.10 4.52
CA GLY A 64 -3.20 -2.60 3.24
C GLY A 64 -2.56 -3.32 2.07
N MET A 65 -3.35 -4.13 1.36
CA MET A 65 -2.87 -4.98 0.26
C MET A 65 -2.98 -4.32 -1.10
N GLU A 66 -3.80 -3.28 -1.22
CA GLU A 66 -4.10 -2.63 -2.49
C GLU A 66 -4.23 -1.13 -2.28
N VAL A 67 -3.72 -0.36 -3.24
CA VAL A 67 -3.84 1.09 -3.23
C VAL A 67 -4.27 1.59 -4.60
N LEU A 68 -5.03 2.68 -4.59
CA LEU A 68 -5.26 3.54 -5.76
C LEU A 68 -4.48 4.82 -5.52
N GLY A 69 -3.74 5.29 -6.51
CA GLY A 69 -3.03 6.54 -6.39
C GLY A 69 -2.30 6.94 -7.65
N HIS A 70 -1.33 7.82 -7.49
CA HIS A 70 -0.51 8.33 -8.58
C HIS A 70 0.95 8.06 -8.31
N VAL A 71 1.66 7.62 -9.33
CA VAL A 71 3.11 7.38 -9.24
C VAL A 71 3.85 8.72 -9.19
N ASP A 72 4.58 8.97 -8.12
CA ASP A 72 5.34 10.20 -7.92
C ASP A 72 6.86 10.01 -7.93
N ALA A 73 7.33 8.76 -7.92
CA ALA A 73 8.75 8.44 -8.06
C ALA A 73 8.89 7.05 -8.66
N CYS A 74 9.98 6.83 -9.40
CA CYS A 74 10.24 5.56 -10.08
C CYS A 74 11.69 5.15 -9.85
N GLY A 75 11.90 3.84 -9.63
CA GLY A 75 13.23 3.24 -9.68
C GLY A 75 13.64 2.92 -11.11
N ASP A 76 14.86 2.44 -11.27
CA ASP A 76 15.43 2.11 -12.57
C ASP A 76 14.55 1.05 -13.27
N GLY A 77 14.24 1.31 -14.54
CA GLY A 77 13.42 0.43 -15.37
C GLY A 77 11.91 0.67 -15.24
N ALA A 78 11.47 1.54 -14.33
CA ALA A 78 10.05 1.83 -14.09
C ALA A 78 9.67 3.28 -14.42
N GLU A 79 10.51 4.01 -15.12
CA GLU A 79 10.37 5.46 -15.35
C GLU A 79 9.10 5.79 -16.14
N SER A 80 8.62 4.89 -16.99
CA SER A 80 7.41 5.11 -17.79
C SER A 80 6.13 5.23 -16.96
N TRP A 81 6.16 4.82 -15.69
CA TRP A 81 5.02 4.89 -14.79
C TRP A 81 4.82 6.27 -14.16
N ARG A 82 5.81 7.15 -14.22
CA ARG A 82 5.76 8.46 -13.56
C ARG A 82 4.51 9.25 -13.95
N GLY A 83 3.80 9.76 -12.94
CA GLY A 83 2.61 10.59 -13.10
C GLY A 83 1.33 9.82 -13.44
N ARG A 84 1.41 8.51 -13.64
CA ARG A 84 0.25 7.71 -14.02
C ARG A 84 -0.63 7.40 -12.81
N ARG A 85 -1.96 7.38 -13.04
CA ARG A 85 -2.93 6.88 -12.08
C ARG A 85 -2.94 5.36 -12.11
N VAL A 86 -2.80 4.73 -10.97
CA VAL A 86 -2.61 3.29 -10.88
C VAL A 86 -3.37 2.66 -9.73
N VAL A 87 -3.65 1.36 -9.88
CA VAL A 87 -3.93 0.45 -8.78
C VAL A 87 -2.70 -0.43 -8.64
N ALA A 88 -2.24 -0.63 -7.42
CA ALA A 88 -1.02 -1.39 -7.17
C ALA A 88 -1.13 -2.23 -5.90
N THR A 89 -0.41 -3.36 -5.92
CA THR A 89 -0.16 -4.15 -4.72
C THR A 89 1.19 -3.73 -4.16
N PRO A 90 1.25 -3.26 -2.91
CA PRO A 90 2.53 -2.88 -2.29
C PRO A 90 3.54 -4.01 -2.24
N THR A 91 4.83 -3.67 -2.22
CA THR A 91 5.91 -4.63 -2.02
C THR A 91 5.70 -5.38 -0.70
N GLY A 92 5.70 -6.71 -0.76
CA GLY A 92 5.43 -7.55 0.40
C GLY A 92 3.93 -7.73 0.70
N ALA A 93 3.04 -7.21 -0.14
CA ALA A 93 1.58 -7.32 -0.04
C ALA A 93 1.02 -6.65 1.23
N HIS A 94 1.70 -5.66 1.78
CA HIS A 94 1.21 -4.81 2.88
C HIS A 94 1.86 -3.42 2.78
N GLY A 95 1.27 -2.43 3.44
CA GLY A 95 1.81 -1.07 3.45
C GLY A 95 0.85 -0.01 2.95
N GLY A 96 -0.35 -0.38 2.49
CA GLY A 96 -1.28 0.54 1.84
C GLY A 96 -1.97 1.55 2.75
N TYR A 97 -2.03 1.30 4.06
CA TYR A 97 -2.62 2.25 5.02
C TYR A 97 -1.61 3.36 5.34
N ALA A 98 -1.18 4.06 4.31
CA ALA A 98 -0.18 5.12 4.36
C ALA A 98 -0.44 6.16 3.28
N GLU A 99 0.13 7.33 3.42
CA GLU A 99 0.03 8.37 2.39
C GLU A 99 0.89 8.07 1.16
N SER A 100 1.90 7.22 1.32
CA SER A 100 2.79 6.80 0.23
C SER A 100 3.24 5.37 0.45
N VAL A 101 3.43 4.63 -0.64
CA VAL A 101 3.85 3.22 -0.57
C VAL A 101 4.72 2.86 -1.78
N ILE A 102 5.60 1.89 -1.59
CA ILE A 102 6.42 1.32 -2.66
C ILE A 102 5.72 0.07 -3.20
N ALA A 103 5.69 -0.07 -4.52
CA ALA A 103 5.09 -1.22 -5.18
C ALA A 103 5.97 -1.69 -6.35
N PRO A 104 6.01 -3.00 -6.63
CA PRO A 104 6.67 -3.49 -7.84
C PRO A 104 5.91 -3.00 -9.08
N ALA A 105 6.63 -2.59 -10.11
CA ALA A 105 6.01 -2.18 -11.36
C ALA A 105 5.17 -3.31 -11.98
N VAL A 106 5.60 -4.57 -11.82
CA VAL A 106 4.87 -5.75 -12.32
C VAL A 106 3.55 -5.99 -11.61
N MET A 107 3.34 -5.39 -10.44
CA MET A 107 2.09 -5.46 -9.68
C MET A 107 1.32 -4.14 -9.70
N THR A 108 1.58 -3.33 -10.72
CA THR A 108 0.99 -2.00 -10.88
C THR A 108 0.23 -1.96 -12.19
N PHE A 109 -1.00 -1.46 -12.15
CA PHE A 109 -1.90 -1.43 -13.29
C PHE A 109 -2.43 -0.02 -13.52
N ALA A 110 -2.36 0.43 -14.79
CA ALA A 110 -2.88 1.74 -15.16
C ALA A 110 -4.40 1.80 -14.96
N MET A 111 -4.87 2.92 -14.44
CA MET A 111 -6.29 3.18 -14.20
C MET A 111 -6.72 4.44 -14.93
N PRO A 112 -7.86 4.41 -15.67
CA PRO A 112 -8.35 5.60 -16.33
C PRO A 112 -8.62 6.76 -15.35
N ASP A 113 -8.27 7.97 -15.77
CA ASP A 113 -8.42 9.17 -14.93
C ASP A 113 -9.88 9.58 -14.73
N ASP A 114 -10.78 9.12 -15.58
CA ASP A 114 -12.22 9.47 -15.55
C ASP A 114 -13.05 8.56 -14.64
N LEU A 115 -12.47 7.48 -14.09
CA LEU A 115 -13.15 6.67 -13.10
C LEU A 115 -13.10 7.35 -11.73
N ASP A 116 -14.25 7.37 -11.04
CA ASP A 116 -14.27 7.87 -9.67
C ASP A 116 -13.44 7.00 -8.72
N VAL A 117 -13.03 7.58 -7.59
CA VAL A 117 -12.11 6.90 -6.65
C VAL A 117 -12.70 5.59 -6.14
N ALA A 118 -13.96 5.57 -5.74
CA ALA A 118 -14.59 4.37 -5.20
C ALA A 118 -14.64 3.23 -6.23
N THR A 119 -15.00 3.53 -7.48
CA THR A 119 -15.04 2.55 -8.57
C THR A 119 -13.64 2.04 -8.89
N ALA A 120 -12.67 2.94 -9.04
CA ALA A 120 -11.30 2.58 -9.38
C ALA A 120 -10.65 1.73 -8.28
N ALA A 121 -10.87 2.07 -7.01
CA ALA A 121 -10.29 1.33 -5.89
C ALA A 121 -10.89 -0.07 -5.70
N SER A 122 -12.11 -0.31 -6.19
CA SER A 122 -12.81 -1.58 -6.00
C SER A 122 -12.68 -2.56 -7.17
N ILE A 123 -11.91 -2.21 -8.17
CA ILE A 123 -11.58 -3.13 -9.29
C ILE A 123 -10.47 -4.12 -8.90
#